data_7d116aa5d2584cf15d60ff9f0c6ffcb9
#
_entry.id   7d116aa5d2584cf15d60ff9f0c6ffcb9
#
_cell.length_a   1.000
_cell.length_b   1.000
_cell.length_c   1.000
_cell.angle_alpha   90.00
_cell.angle_beta   90.00
_cell.angle_gamma   90.00
#
_symmetry.space_group_name_H-M   'P 1'
#
loop_
_entity.id
_entity.type
_entity.pdbx_description
1 polymer ?
#
loop_
_entity_poly.entity_id
_entity_poly.type
_entity_poly.pdbx_seq_one_letter_code
_entity_poly.pdbx_strand_id
1 'polypeptide(L)'
;MLQKSIFLIKISQYDLPIMKDLLYLKDEQIKEFIQLLYYAYRETFSDPKDILSKKFFGPAHLRALNLIERNQGISLGELIYKLKITKQSLNRVLRDLIETKMIKQKKDENDTRKKGLYLDKEGKVFFESVYKIQKRRIFNALKNSEAESVVKFKEVLKKIING
;
A
#
# COMPACT_ATOMS: atom_id res chain seq x y z
N MET A 1 21.89 -39.37 5.72
CA MET A 1 22.06 -38.51 4.52
C MET A 1 21.22 -38.92 3.31
N LEU A 2 20.89 -40.17 3.12
CA LEU A 2 20.12 -40.68 1.96
C LEU A 2 18.62 -40.30 1.95
N GLN A 3 18.00 -40.11 3.09
CA GLN A 3 16.55 -39.80 3.18
C GLN A 3 16.19 -38.37 2.73
N LYS A 4 17.08 -37.37 2.87
CA LYS A 4 16.85 -35.98 2.41
C LYS A 4 16.96 -35.88 0.87
N SER A 5 17.83 -36.67 0.25
CA SER A 5 17.98 -36.69 -1.22
C SER A 5 16.77 -37.31 -1.92
N ILE A 6 16.14 -38.32 -1.31
CA ILE A 6 14.94 -38.96 -1.86
C ILE A 6 13.70 -38.04 -1.77
N PHE A 7 13.61 -37.23 -0.70
CA PHE A 7 12.52 -36.27 -0.55
C PHE A 7 12.60 -35.11 -1.59
N LEU A 8 13.81 -34.61 -1.84
CA LEU A 8 14.04 -33.57 -2.86
C LEU A 8 13.82 -34.10 -4.31
N ILE A 9 14.18 -35.33 -4.58
CA ILE A 9 13.94 -35.99 -5.90
C ILE A 9 12.43 -36.20 -6.12
N LYS A 10 11.66 -36.57 -5.07
CA LYS A 10 10.19 -36.75 -5.19
C LYS A 10 9.46 -35.44 -5.47
N ILE A 11 9.87 -34.30 -4.87
CA ILE A 11 9.27 -33.01 -5.16
C ILE A 11 9.52 -32.57 -6.60
N SER A 12 10.74 -32.81 -7.12
CA SER A 12 11.12 -32.46 -8.50
C SER A 12 10.36 -33.26 -9.57
N GLN A 13 9.85 -34.45 -9.28
CA GLN A 13 9.22 -35.32 -10.28
C GLN A 13 7.69 -35.13 -10.40
N TYR A 14 7.04 -34.60 -9.34
CA TYR A 14 5.60 -34.37 -9.33
C TYR A 14 5.20 -32.89 -9.65
N ASP A 15 6.11 -31.92 -9.50
CA ASP A 15 5.82 -30.51 -9.72
C ASP A 15 6.08 -30.03 -11.16
N LEU A 16 6.94 -30.74 -11.92
CA LEU A 16 7.33 -30.32 -13.28
C LEU A 16 6.21 -30.36 -14.33
N PRO A 17 5.28 -31.32 -14.37
CA PRO A 17 4.20 -31.32 -15.35
C PRO A 17 3.10 -30.30 -15.00
N ILE A 18 2.79 -30.08 -13.71
CA ILE A 18 1.75 -29.13 -13.26
C ILE A 18 2.17 -27.67 -13.49
N MET A 19 3.45 -27.34 -13.35
CA MET A 19 3.95 -25.98 -13.60
C MET A 19 3.96 -25.59 -15.08
N LYS A 20 4.05 -26.56 -16.02
CA LYS A 20 4.02 -26.29 -17.47
C LYS A 20 2.65 -25.82 -17.96
N ASP A 21 1.57 -26.21 -17.28
CA ASP A 21 0.20 -25.86 -17.66
C ASP A 21 -0.34 -24.57 -17.02
N LEU A 22 0.41 -23.96 -16.07
CA LEU A 22 0.02 -22.70 -15.45
C LEU A 22 0.39 -21.51 -16.37
N LEU A 23 -0.47 -21.23 -17.35
CA LEU A 23 -0.27 -20.19 -18.37
C LEU A 23 0.09 -18.83 -17.74
N TYR A 24 -0.44 -18.53 -16.56
CA TYR A 24 -0.20 -17.27 -15.83
C TYR A 24 1.22 -17.18 -15.21
N LEU A 25 2.01 -18.25 -15.21
CA LEU A 25 3.42 -18.23 -14.78
C LEU A 25 4.40 -18.05 -15.94
N LYS A 26 3.93 -17.93 -17.18
CA LYS A 26 4.80 -17.59 -18.32
C LYS A 26 5.30 -16.16 -18.19
N ASP A 27 6.53 -15.92 -18.60
CA ASP A 27 7.20 -14.61 -18.49
C ASP A 27 6.37 -13.46 -19.02
N GLU A 28 5.70 -13.64 -20.16
CA GLU A 28 4.83 -12.59 -20.74
C GLU A 28 3.64 -12.27 -19.85
N GLN A 29 3.02 -13.27 -19.23
CA GLN A 29 1.92 -13.07 -18.29
C GLN A 29 2.39 -12.39 -16.98
N ILE A 30 3.58 -12.72 -16.52
CA ILE A 30 4.18 -12.08 -15.35
C ILE A 30 4.49 -10.60 -15.65
N LYS A 31 5.04 -10.29 -16.82
CA LYS A 31 5.28 -8.90 -17.26
C LYS A 31 3.98 -8.11 -17.34
N GLU A 32 2.93 -8.69 -17.94
CA GLU A 32 1.60 -8.08 -17.99
C GLU A 32 1.06 -7.81 -16.59
N PHE A 33 1.19 -8.77 -15.66
CA PHE A 33 0.73 -8.62 -14.28
C PHE A 33 1.44 -7.48 -13.55
N ILE A 34 2.76 -7.36 -13.72
CA ILE A 34 3.56 -6.25 -13.18
C ILE A 34 3.05 -4.92 -13.72
N GLN A 35 2.78 -4.85 -15.02
CA GLN A 35 2.28 -3.64 -15.68
C GLN A 35 0.86 -3.27 -15.19
N LEU A 36 -0.02 -4.23 -15.02
CA LEU A 36 -1.36 -4.02 -14.48
C LEU A 36 -1.34 -3.51 -13.04
N LEU A 37 -0.47 -4.05 -12.18
CA LEU A 37 -0.27 -3.55 -10.81
C LEU A 37 0.19 -2.10 -10.80
N TYR A 38 1.13 -1.74 -11.67
CA TYR A 38 1.60 -0.36 -11.82
C TYR A 38 0.47 0.57 -12.26
N TYR A 39 -0.30 0.20 -13.30
CA TYR A 39 -1.41 1.01 -13.78
C TYR A 39 -2.53 1.13 -12.74
N ALA A 40 -2.90 0.05 -12.07
CA ALA A 40 -3.91 0.08 -11.02
C ALA A 40 -3.50 1.03 -9.88
N TYR A 41 -2.24 0.98 -9.44
CA TYR A 41 -1.69 1.91 -8.47
C TYR A 41 -1.75 3.36 -9.00
N ARG A 42 -1.21 3.61 -10.19
CA ARG A 42 -1.14 4.95 -10.80
C ARG A 42 -2.53 5.58 -10.89
N GLU A 43 -3.49 4.88 -11.48
CA GLU A 43 -4.85 5.40 -11.67
C GLU A 43 -5.55 5.68 -10.33
N THR A 44 -5.45 4.74 -9.37
CA THR A 44 -6.08 4.91 -8.06
C THR A 44 -5.51 6.09 -7.27
N PHE A 45 -4.20 6.32 -7.36
CA PHE A 45 -3.53 7.40 -6.61
C PHE A 45 -3.51 8.74 -7.36
N SER A 46 -3.77 8.76 -8.66
CA SER A 46 -3.92 10.00 -9.44
C SER A 46 -5.35 10.55 -9.43
N ASP A 47 -6.35 9.72 -9.18
CA ASP A 47 -7.76 10.14 -9.16
C ASP A 47 -8.03 11.41 -8.30
N PRO A 48 -7.46 11.57 -7.08
CA PRO A 48 -7.69 12.74 -6.25
C PRO A 48 -6.78 13.94 -6.56
N LYS A 49 -6.04 13.95 -7.67
CA LYS A 49 -5.05 14.99 -7.98
C LYS A 49 -5.58 16.43 -7.88
N ASP A 50 -6.83 16.65 -8.31
CA ASP A 50 -7.43 17.98 -8.31
C ASP A 50 -7.74 18.50 -6.88
N ILE A 51 -8.08 17.60 -5.97
CA ILE A 51 -8.26 17.94 -4.54
C ILE A 51 -6.90 18.17 -3.88
N LEU A 52 -5.91 17.34 -4.20
CA LEU A 52 -4.55 17.48 -3.67
C LEU A 52 -3.90 18.79 -4.12
N SER A 53 -4.04 19.15 -5.40
CA SER A 53 -3.43 20.36 -5.96
C SER A 53 -3.96 21.64 -5.33
N LYS A 54 -5.23 21.69 -4.92
CA LYS A 54 -5.83 22.82 -4.18
C LYS A 54 -5.15 23.10 -2.83
N LYS A 55 -4.45 22.13 -2.28
CA LYS A 55 -3.66 22.24 -1.05
C LYS A 55 -2.15 22.23 -1.32
N PHE A 56 -1.73 22.28 -2.58
CA PHE A 56 -0.33 22.09 -3.02
C PHE A 56 0.25 20.75 -2.58
N PHE A 57 -0.59 19.74 -2.41
CA PHE A 57 -0.17 18.40 -2.05
C PHE A 57 0.10 17.54 -3.29
N GLY A 58 1.14 16.71 -3.20
CA GLY A 58 1.47 15.71 -4.21
C GLY A 58 1.28 14.28 -3.71
N PRO A 59 1.67 13.27 -4.52
CA PRO A 59 1.53 11.85 -4.18
C PRO A 59 2.20 11.44 -2.85
N ALA A 60 3.31 12.10 -2.47
CA ALA A 60 4.00 11.82 -1.22
C ALA A 60 3.15 12.20 0.01
N HIS A 61 2.45 13.34 -0.06
CA HIS A 61 1.52 13.76 0.99
C HIS A 61 0.36 12.77 1.14
N LEU A 62 -0.22 12.32 0.03
CA LEU A 62 -1.31 11.34 0.04
C LEU A 62 -0.87 10.01 0.64
N ARG A 63 0.32 9.50 0.29
CA ARG A 63 0.86 8.26 0.88
C ARG A 63 1.08 8.38 2.38
N ALA A 64 1.61 9.53 2.84
CA ALA A 64 1.80 9.80 4.27
C ALA A 64 0.45 9.85 5.00
N LEU A 65 -0.54 10.58 4.48
CA LEU A 65 -1.88 10.66 5.05
C LEU A 65 -2.55 9.29 5.16
N ASN A 66 -2.48 8.47 4.10
CA ASN A 66 -3.02 7.10 4.10
C ASN A 66 -2.41 6.23 5.21
N LEU A 67 -1.08 6.30 5.40
CA LEU A 67 -0.42 5.51 6.43
C LEU A 67 -0.72 6.01 7.84
N ILE A 68 -0.77 7.33 8.04
CA ILE A 68 -1.11 7.92 9.34
C ILE A 68 -2.57 7.61 9.72
N GLU A 69 -3.49 7.68 8.75
CA GLU A 69 -4.89 7.32 9.00
C GLU A 69 -5.03 5.88 9.48
N ARG A 70 -4.40 4.94 8.79
CA ARG A 70 -4.47 3.51 9.14
C ARG A 70 -3.69 3.12 10.39
N ASN A 71 -2.73 3.94 10.80
CA ASN A 71 -1.84 3.66 11.93
C ASN A 71 -1.75 4.92 12.80
N GLN A 72 -2.86 5.30 13.43
CA GLN A 72 -2.89 6.47 14.33
C GLN A 72 -1.87 6.29 15.46
N GLY A 73 -1.02 7.29 15.65
CA GLY A 73 0.10 7.21 16.59
C GLY A 73 1.40 6.67 15.98
N ILE A 74 1.45 6.42 14.67
CA ILE A 74 2.66 5.96 13.99
C ILE A 74 3.84 6.91 14.25
N SER A 75 4.99 6.35 14.55
CA SER A 75 6.22 7.10 14.75
C SER A 75 6.85 7.55 13.42
N LEU A 76 7.72 8.56 13.48
CA LEU A 76 8.50 9.00 12.33
C LEU A 76 9.32 7.86 11.70
N GLY A 77 9.95 7.03 12.55
CA GLY A 77 10.79 5.91 12.10
C GLY A 77 9.98 4.85 11.34
N GLU A 78 8.82 4.47 11.88
CA GLU A 78 7.91 3.52 11.22
C GLU A 78 7.37 4.07 9.90
N LEU A 79 7.07 5.37 9.84
CA LEU A 79 6.59 6.00 8.62
C LEU A 79 7.67 6.02 7.53
N ILE A 80 8.93 6.31 7.87
CA ILE A 80 10.09 6.21 6.96
C ILE A 80 10.21 4.79 6.43
N TYR A 81 10.17 3.79 7.33
CA TYR A 81 10.30 2.39 6.97
C TYR A 81 9.19 1.93 6.00
N LYS A 82 7.93 2.27 6.32
CA LYS A 82 6.77 1.89 5.47
C LYS A 82 6.75 2.62 4.12
N LEU A 83 7.16 3.88 4.06
CA LEU A 83 7.20 4.66 2.82
C LEU A 83 8.42 4.37 1.96
N LYS A 84 9.47 3.75 2.54
CA LYS A 84 10.76 3.51 1.88
C LYS A 84 11.36 4.79 1.28
N ILE A 85 11.32 5.89 2.02
CA ILE A 85 11.86 7.21 1.63
C ILE A 85 12.86 7.71 2.65
N THR A 86 13.64 8.73 2.28
CA THR A 86 14.61 9.35 3.19
C THR A 86 13.92 10.18 4.28
N LYS A 87 14.58 10.31 5.44
CA LYS A 87 14.12 11.17 6.53
C LYS A 87 13.94 12.62 6.08
N GLN A 88 14.83 13.12 5.21
CA GLN A 88 14.75 14.49 4.69
C GLN A 88 13.49 14.70 3.85
N SER A 89 13.19 13.77 2.93
CA SER A 89 11.98 13.82 2.10
C SER A 89 10.71 13.78 2.94
N LEU A 90 10.68 12.89 3.97
CA LEU A 90 9.53 12.79 4.85
C LEU A 90 9.34 14.05 5.69
N ASN A 91 10.42 14.62 6.24
CA ASN A 91 10.32 15.84 7.06
C ASN A 91 9.69 17.02 6.29
N ARG A 92 9.99 17.15 5.00
CA ARG A 92 9.35 18.16 4.14
C ARG A 92 7.85 17.92 4.04
N VAL A 93 7.44 16.70 3.72
CA VAL A 93 6.02 16.32 3.62
C VAL A 93 5.29 16.54 4.96
N LEU A 94 5.90 16.14 6.08
CA LEU A 94 5.27 16.30 7.39
C LEU A 94 5.15 17.77 7.80
N ARG A 95 6.11 18.61 7.44
CA ARG A 95 6.03 20.05 7.68
C ARG A 95 4.80 20.63 7.01
N ASP A 96 4.63 20.37 5.70
CA ASP A 96 3.49 20.86 4.93
C ASP A 96 2.16 20.37 5.52
N LEU A 97 2.09 19.11 5.96
CA LEU A 97 0.89 18.53 6.57
C LEU A 97 0.58 19.10 7.96
N ILE A 98 1.60 19.45 8.74
CA ILE A 98 1.44 20.08 10.07
C ILE A 98 1.00 21.54 9.92
N GLU A 99 1.68 22.30 9.06
CA GLU A 99 1.37 23.72 8.80
C GLU A 99 -0.07 23.90 8.28
N THR A 100 -0.54 22.96 7.45
CA THR A 100 -1.91 22.94 6.94
C THR A 100 -2.92 22.29 7.89
N LYS A 101 -2.54 21.93 9.12
CA LYS A 101 -3.37 21.27 10.14
C LYS A 101 -4.00 19.94 9.69
N MET A 102 -3.38 19.27 8.72
CA MET A 102 -3.84 17.95 8.31
C MET A 102 -3.47 16.88 9.33
N ILE A 103 -2.30 17.01 9.96
CA ILE A 103 -1.82 16.12 11.01
C ILE A 103 -1.35 16.90 12.23
N LYS A 104 -1.31 16.19 13.36
CA LYS A 104 -0.69 16.67 14.60
C LYS A 104 0.23 15.62 15.18
N GLN A 105 1.22 16.10 15.93
CA GLN A 105 2.09 15.28 16.75
C GLN A 105 1.60 15.29 18.20
N LYS A 106 1.55 14.11 18.83
CA LYS A 106 1.35 13.97 20.27
C LYS A 106 2.52 13.22 20.87
N LYS A 107 2.96 13.62 22.03
CA LYS A 107 3.91 12.84 22.84
C LYS A 107 3.19 11.58 23.32
N ASP A 108 3.93 10.47 23.40
CA ASP A 108 3.45 9.25 24.04
C ASP A 108 3.31 9.53 25.54
N GLU A 109 2.23 9.03 26.16
CA GLU A 109 1.97 9.25 27.59
C GLU A 109 2.97 8.50 28.47
N ASN A 110 3.48 7.36 28.01
CA ASN A 110 4.41 6.51 28.76
C ASN A 110 5.90 6.80 28.44
N ASP A 111 6.18 7.36 27.25
CA ASP A 111 7.53 7.74 26.84
C ASP A 111 7.51 9.08 26.07
N THR A 112 7.71 10.17 26.79
CA THR A 112 7.68 11.54 26.24
C THR A 112 8.71 11.81 25.15
N ARG A 113 9.72 10.93 24.97
CA ARG A 113 10.70 10.98 23.88
C ARG A 113 10.09 10.50 22.55
N LYS A 114 9.04 9.69 22.63
CA LYS A 114 8.31 9.22 21.45
C LYS A 114 7.20 10.19 21.08
N LYS A 115 7.09 10.47 19.79
CA LYS A 115 6.03 11.30 19.23
C LYS A 115 5.27 10.51 18.20
N GLY A 116 3.96 10.37 18.41
CA GLY A 116 3.03 9.76 17.45
C GLY A 116 2.41 10.79 16.53
N LEU A 117 2.16 10.39 15.29
CA LEU A 117 1.49 11.18 14.26
C LEU A 117 0.02 10.78 14.18
N TYR A 118 -0.86 11.75 14.11
CA TYR A 118 -2.32 11.57 14.07
C TYR A 118 -2.93 12.50 13.04
N LEU A 119 -4.02 12.07 12.38
CA LEU A 119 -4.83 13.03 11.64
C LEU A 119 -5.46 14.02 12.60
N ASP A 120 -5.42 15.29 12.23
CA ASP A 120 -6.20 16.33 12.93
C ASP A 120 -7.62 16.40 12.37
N LYS A 121 -8.47 17.24 12.94
CA LYS A 121 -9.88 17.38 12.54
C LYS A 121 -10.01 17.70 11.04
N GLU A 122 -9.26 18.68 10.57
CA GLU A 122 -9.24 19.06 9.14
C GLU A 122 -8.67 17.94 8.25
N GLY A 123 -7.62 17.24 8.73
CA GLY A 123 -7.02 16.11 8.02
C GLY A 123 -7.97 14.94 7.83
N LYS A 124 -8.83 14.67 8.83
CA LYS A 124 -9.87 13.63 8.70
C LYS A 124 -10.90 13.99 7.62
N VAL A 125 -11.39 15.24 7.63
CA VAL A 125 -12.35 15.72 6.62
C VAL A 125 -11.74 15.69 5.21
N PHE A 126 -10.50 16.14 5.10
CA PHE A 126 -9.77 16.12 3.85
C PHE A 126 -9.55 14.68 3.35
N PHE A 127 -9.10 13.79 4.23
CA PHE A 127 -8.87 12.38 3.89
C PHE A 127 -10.15 11.68 3.42
N GLU A 128 -11.30 11.94 4.07
CA GLU A 128 -12.59 11.41 3.63
C GLU A 128 -12.97 11.88 2.22
N SER A 129 -12.68 13.13 1.88
CA SER A 129 -12.93 13.64 0.52
C SER A 129 -12.08 12.95 -0.54
N VAL A 130 -10.80 12.69 -0.23
CA VAL A 130 -9.88 11.92 -1.07
C VAL A 130 -10.33 10.47 -1.19
N TYR A 131 -10.67 9.84 -0.05
CA TYR A 131 -11.12 8.46 0.00
C TYR A 131 -12.38 8.21 -0.85
N LYS A 132 -13.36 9.13 -0.82
CA LYS A 132 -14.57 9.03 -1.66
C LYS A 132 -14.26 8.89 -3.14
N ILE A 133 -13.24 9.59 -3.63
CA ILE A 133 -12.82 9.52 -5.04
C ILE A 133 -12.16 8.17 -5.34
N GLN A 134 -11.17 7.78 -4.54
CA GLN A 134 -10.48 6.49 -4.71
C GLN A 134 -11.44 5.30 -4.54
N LYS A 135 -12.33 5.38 -3.55
CA LYS A 135 -13.37 4.38 -3.30
C LYS A 135 -14.21 4.10 -4.52
N ARG A 136 -14.63 5.13 -5.26
CA ARG A 136 -15.50 4.96 -6.43
C ARG A 136 -14.89 4.04 -7.48
N ARG A 137 -13.59 4.21 -7.80
CA ARG A 137 -12.88 3.34 -8.76
C ARG A 137 -12.82 1.90 -8.26
N ILE A 138 -12.31 1.71 -7.07
CA ILE A 138 -12.15 0.38 -6.47
C ILE A 138 -13.50 -0.31 -6.27
N PHE A 139 -14.49 0.41 -5.75
CA PHE A 139 -15.84 -0.14 -5.55
C PHE A 139 -16.45 -0.64 -6.86
N ASN A 140 -16.35 0.13 -7.94
CA ASN A 140 -16.89 -0.27 -9.24
C ASN A 140 -16.21 -1.52 -9.80
N ALA A 141 -14.88 -1.63 -9.65
CA ALA A 141 -14.16 -2.83 -10.06
C ALA A 141 -14.60 -4.05 -9.24
N LEU A 142 -14.63 -3.94 -7.91
CA LEU A 142 -14.98 -5.04 -7.03
C LEU A 142 -16.46 -5.47 -7.17
N LYS A 143 -17.37 -4.50 -7.33
CA LYS A 143 -18.81 -4.77 -7.51
C LYS A 143 -19.11 -5.63 -8.74
N ASN A 144 -18.34 -5.46 -9.80
CA ASN A 144 -18.52 -6.16 -11.07
C ASN A 144 -17.70 -7.45 -11.18
N SER A 145 -17.08 -7.88 -10.07
CA SER A 145 -16.30 -9.11 -9.98
C SER A 145 -16.98 -10.14 -9.09
N GLU A 146 -16.73 -11.41 -9.36
CA GLU A 146 -17.20 -12.50 -8.50
C GLU A 146 -16.57 -12.42 -7.11
N ALA A 147 -17.38 -12.69 -6.06
CA ALA A 147 -16.93 -12.56 -4.67
C ALA A 147 -15.70 -13.43 -4.35
N GLU A 148 -15.64 -14.66 -4.86
CA GLU A 148 -14.52 -15.57 -4.67
C GLU A 148 -13.24 -15.03 -5.33
N SER A 149 -13.35 -14.50 -6.56
CA SER A 149 -12.24 -13.88 -7.28
C SER A 149 -11.67 -12.67 -6.51
N VAL A 150 -12.53 -11.85 -5.89
CA VAL A 150 -12.10 -10.72 -5.05
C VAL A 150 -11.31 -11.18 -3.83
N VAL A 151 -11.76 -12.24 -3.15
CA VAL A 151 -11.06 -12.81 -1.98
C VAL A 151 -9.69 -13.34 -2.41
N LYS A 152 -9.64 -14.16 -3.46
CA LYS A 152 -8.39 -14.72 -4.00
C LYS A 152 -7.41 -13.64 -4.46
N PHE A 153 -7.88 -12.64 -5.17
CA PHE A 153 -7.07 -11.50 -5.59
C PHE A 153 -6.44 -10.76 -4.40
N LYS A 154 -7.21 -10.52 -3.33
CA LYS A 154 -6.69 -9.93 -2.10
C LYS A 154 -5.60 -10.78 -1.44
N GLU A 155 -5.73 -12.10 -1.48
CA GLU A 155 -4.70 -13.02 -0.97
C GLU A 155 -3.41 -12.97 -1.79
N VAL A 156 -3.53 -12.93 -3.13
CA VAL A 156 -2.38 -12.77 -4.03
C VAL A 156 -1.64 -11.46 -3.76
N LEU A 157 -2.37 -10.33 -3.63
CA LEU A 157 -1.76 -9.05 -3.29
C LEU A 157 -1.00 -9.09 -1.96
N LYS A 158 -1.56 -9.77 -0.93
CA LYS A 158 -0.86 -9.94 0.34
C LYS A 158 0.43 -10.75 0.19
N LYS A 159 0.44 -11.80 -0.62
CA LYS A 159 1.64 -12.58 -0.91
C LYS A 159 2.71 -11.73 -1.61
N ILE A 160 2.33 -10.92 -2.60
CA ILE A 160 3.25 -10.00 -3.29
C ILE A 160 3.87 -8.98 -2.33
N ILE A 161 3.08 -8.46 -1.36
CA ILE A 161 3.55 -7.46 -0.39
C ILE A 161 4.53 -8.06 0.63
N ASN A 162 4.32 -9.31 1.02
CA ASN A 162 5.11 -9.97 2.06
C ASN A 162 6.38 -10.67 1.52
N GLY A 163 6.52 -10.81 0.19
CA GLY A 163 7.67 -11.38 -0.50
C GLY A 163 7.71 -12.87 -0.42
#